data_27f57f9888ce941501ad10c4555fd3fd
#
_entry.id   27f57f9888ce941501ad10c4555fd3fd
#
_cell.length_a   1.000
_cell.length_b   1.000
_cell.length_c   1.000
_cell.angle_alpha   90.00
_cell.angle_beta   90.00
_cell.angle_gamma   90.00
#
_symmetry.space_group_name_H-M   'P 1'
#
loop_
_entity.id
_entity.type
_entity.pdbx_description
1 polymer ?
#
loop_
_entity_poly.entity_id
_entity_poly.type
_entity_poly.pdbx_seq_one_letter_code
_entity_poly.pdbx_strand_id
1 'polypeptide(L)'
;MNGRIFRDFSAKTIGGVVAEIREKMQSLTKYTYEIILVNDCSPDDTFDVIRKLALEDPKITAIDFVRNFGQHSALMAGLRQSAGDIVICLDDDGQTPADEADKLLEALENGADVAYARYAHKKHSLFRNFGSYVNEKMAEVMLDKPKTLYVSSYFATKRYIVDDMIRYENSYPYVIGLVLRATKNIVNVDINHRNREVGESGYTLKKLLGLWMNGFTSFSVKPLRIATIFGVISALAGFIYGIVIIIQHFVLPDRVMGFASLAAILVFFGGMIMIMLGLIGEYVGRIYISMNRSPQYIIKQIVKKEDVSEQNSDKQT
;
A
#
# COMPACT_ATOMS: atom_id res chain seq x y z
N MET A 1 -3.96 -17.47 4.07
CA MET A 1 -2.89 -16.74 4.78
C MET A 1 -3.43 -15.39 5.20
N ASN A 2 -3.66 -15.21 6.49
CA ASN A 2 -4.42 -14.10 7.05
C ASN A 2 -3.55 -12.84 7.15
N GLY A 3 -3.69 -11.94 6.18
CA GLY A 3 -3.16 -10.58 6.27
C GLY A 3 -4.06 -9.74 7.19
N ARG A 4 -3.80 -9.76 8.48
CA ARG A 4 -4.47 -8.93 9.47
C ARG A 4 -3.79 -7.57 9.49
N ILE A 5 -4.30 -6.59 8.75
CA ILE A 5 -3.84 -5.20 8.79
C ILE A 5 -4.85 -4.32 9.53
N PHE A 6 -6.11 -4.69 9.53
CA PHE A 6 -7.16 -4.12 10.36
C PHE A 6 -7.64 -5.18 11.33
N ARG A 7 -6.98 -5.29 12.45
CA ARG A 7 -7.43 -6.07 13.58
C ARG A 7 -7.40 -5.19 14.79
N ASP A 8 -8.54 -5.14 15.38
CA ASP A 8 -8.83 -4.85 16.76
C ASP A 8 -9.33 -3.42 17.01
N PHE A 9 -10.66 -3.34 17.21
CA PHE A 9 -11.33 -2.26 17.90
C PHE A 9 -11.76 -1.02 17.12
N SER A 10 -11.85 -1.07 15.78
CA SER A 10 -12.42 0.03 14.98
C SER A 10 -13.86 0.35 15.38
N ALA A 11 -14.62 -0.65 15.87
CA ALA A 11 -15.96 -0.43 16.44
C ALA A 11 -15.96 0.61 17.57
N LYS A 12 -14.87 0.75 18.33
CA LYS A 12 -14.77 1.71 19.45
C LYS A 12 -14.30 3.09 19.02
N THR A 13 -13.51 3.20 17.97
CA THR A 13 -12.86 4.45 17.55
C THR A 13 -13.60 5.14 16.41
N ILE A 14 -14.19 4.37 15.48
CA ILE A 14 -14.79 4.91 14.25
C ILE A 14 -15.90 5.94 14.51
N GLY A 15 -16.71 5.74 15.55
CA GLY A 15 -17.74 6.72 15.94
C GLY A 15 -17.16 8.08 16.34
N GLY A 16 -16.04 8.06 17.08
CA GLY A 16 -15.29 9.27 17.46
C GLY A 16 -14.68 9.97 16.25
N VAL A 17 -14.05 9.21 15.34
CA VAL A 17 -13.47 9.75 14.10
C VAL A 17 -14.55 10.41 13.22
N VAL A 18 -15.70 9.77 13.05
CA VAL A 18 -16.82 10.36 12.29
C VAL A 18 -17.35 11.64 12.95
N ALA A 19 -17.46 11.67 14.28
CA ALA A 19 -17.89 12.87 15.00
C ALA A 19 -16.90 14.03 14.80
N GLU A 20 -15.59 13.76 14.88
CA GLU A 20 -14.53 14.75 14.64
C GLU A 20 -14.56 15.29 13.20
N ILE A 21 -14.74 14.41 12.21
CA ILE A 21 -14.91 14.82 10.81
C ILE A 21 -16.12 15.75 10.66
N ARG A 22 -17.27 15.39 11.26
CA ARG A 22 -18.48 16.21 11.19
C ARG A 22 -18.28 17.59 11.82
N GLU A 23 -17.66 17.65 12.99
CA GLU A 23 -17.35 18.92 13.68
C GLU A 23 -16.42 19.79 12.82
N LYS A 24 -15.35 19.22 12.29
CA LYS A 24 -14.43 19.94 11.41
C LYS A 24 -15.12 20.44 10.16
N MET A 25 -15.91 19.61 9.49
CA MET A 25 -16.61 19.98 8.25
C MET A 25 -17.70 21.03 8.47
N GLN A 26 -18.32 21.08 9.66
CA GLN A 26 -19.23 22.17 10.03
C GLN A 26 -18.51 23.52 10.09
N SER A 27 -17.26 23.56 10.52
CA SER A 27 -16.44 24.78 10.52
C SER A 27 -15.97 25.22 9.12
N LEU A 28 -15.92 24.29 8.17
CA LEU A 28 -15.48 24.51 6.79
C LEU A 28 -16.66 24.75 5.84
N THR A 29 -17.39 25.85 6.05
CA THR A 29 -18.65 26.18 5.33
C THR A 29 -18.51 26.29 3.81
N LYS A 30 -17.27 26.44 3.29
CA LYS A 30 -16.95 26.48 1.87
C LYS A 30 -17.18 25.13 1.18
N TYR A 31 -17.18 24.00 1.93
CA TYR A 31 -17.22 22.67 1.36
C TYR A 31 -18.52 21.94 1.72
N THR A 32 -19.03 21.17 0.78
CA THR A 32 -19.93 20.06 1.05
C THR A 32 -19.10 18.79 1.20
N TYR A 33 -19.60 17.76 1.90
CA TYR A 33 -18.85 16.56 2.15
C TYR A 33 -19.71 15.31 2.15
N GLU A 34 -19.08 14.20 1.86
CA GLU A 34 -19.56 12.84 2.06
C GLU A 34 -18.52 12.05 2.87
N ILE A 35 -18.93 11.01 3.56
CA ILE A 35 -18.06 10.11 4.33
C ILE A 35 -18.29 8.69 3.81
N ILE A 36 -17.23 8.01 3.41
CA ILE A 36 -17.29 6.64 2.94
C ILE A 36 -16.50 5.76 3.92
N LEU A 37 -17.21 4.86 4.59
CA LEU A 37 -16.67 3.93 5.57
C LEU A 37 -16.58 2.54 4.94
N VAL A 38 -15.39 1.94 4.92
CA VAL A 38 -15.16 0.63 4.29
C VAL A 38 -14.73 -0.37 5.35
N ASN A 39 -15.53 -1.42 5.55
CA ASN A 39 -15.19 -2.56 6.40
C ASN A 39 -14.53 -3.67 5.57
N ASP A 40 -13.26 -3.95 5.83
CA ASP A 40 -12.50 -5.02 5.20
C ASP A 40 -12.67 -6.36 5.94
N CYS A 41 -13.93 -6.72 6.24
CA CYS A 41 -14.30 -7.93 6.97
C CYS A 41 -13.64 -7.99 8.36
N SER A 42 -13.79 -6.94 9.17
CA SER A 42 -13.36 -6.92 10.56
C SER A 42 -14.08 -8.01 11.37
N PRO A 43 -13.40 -8.67 12.31
CA PRO A 43 -13.99 -9.77 13.10
C PRO A 43 -14.90 -9.30 14.26
N ASP A 44 -14.92 -8.01 14.51
CA ASP A 44 -15.72 -7.32 15.55
C ASP A 44 -16.98 -6.69 14.96
N ASP A 45 -17.75 -5.98 15.80
CA ASP A 45 -18.99 -5.31 15.43
C ASP A 45 -18.79 -4.02 14.63
N THR A 46 -17.61 -3.81 14.02
CA THR A 46 -17.29 -2.60 13.22
C THR A 46 -18.34 -2.34 12.16
N PHE A 47 -18.77 -3.40 11.42
CA PHE A 47 -19.76 -3.19 10.38
C PHE A 47 -21.11 -2.73 10.93
N ASP A 48 -21.56 -3.25 12.06
CA ASP A 48 -22.82 -2.84 12.66
C ASP A 48 -22.79 -1.37 13.09
N VAL A 49 -21.65 -0.91 13.60
CA VAL A 49 -21.45 0.51 13.96
C VAL A 49 -21.50 1.40 12.72
N ILE A 50 -20.75 1.10 11.66
CA ILE A 50 -20.74 1.95 10.46
C ILE A 50 -22.07 1.89 9.69
N ARG A 51 -22.75 0.75 9.71
CA ARG A 51 -24.11 0.59 9.16
C ARG A 51 -25.09 1.51 9.87
N LYS A 52 -25.05 1.56 11.22
CA LYS A 52 -25.90 2.44 11.99
C LYS A 52 -25.65 3.92 11.63
N LEU A 53 -24.39 4.33 11.54
CA LEU A 53 -24.01 5.69 11.14
C LEU A 53 -24.54 6.04 9.75
N ALA A 54 -24.46 5.12 8.78
CA ALA A 54 -24.95 5.33 7.42
C ALA A 54 -26.50 5.42 7.36
N LEU A 55 -27.22 4.70 8.22
CA LEU A 55 -28.67 4.79 8.31
C LEU A 55 -29.16 6.09 8.99
N GLU A 56 -28.35 6.67 9.87
CA GLU A 56 -28.68 7.91 10.58
C GLU A 56 -28.38 9.15 9.72
N ASP A 57 -27.33 9.13 8.90
CA ASP A 57 -26.83 10.31 8.16
C ASP A 57 -26.72 10.02 6.64
N PRO A 58 -27.48 10.74 5.78
CA PRO A 58 -27.43 10.55 4.32
C PRO A 58 -26.08 10.90 3.70
N LYS A 59 -25.20 11.58 4.40
CA LYS A 59 -23.84 11.88 3.95
C LYS A 59 -22.87 10.72 4.15
N ILE A 60 -23.30 9.65 4.83
CA ILE A 60 -22.44 8.48 5.12
C ILE A 60 -22.86 7.30 4.24
N THR A 61 -21.86 6.69 3.63
CA THR A 61 -21.97 5.42 2.92
C THR A 61 -21.12 4.37 3.63
N ALA A 62 -21.70 3.22 3.98
CA ALA A 62 -21.00 2.09 4.57
C ALA A 62 -20.86 0.96 3.54
N ILE A 63 -19.65 0.43 3.38
CA ILE A 63 -19.31 -0.67 2.48
C ILE A 63 -18.79 -1.84 3.30
N ASP A 64 -19.30 -3.07 3.05
CA ASP A 64 -18.87 -4.30 3.70
C ASP A 64 -18.29 -5.26 2.67
N PHE A 65 -17.13 -5.86 2.95
CA PHE A 65 -16.50 -6.85 2.11
C PHE A 65 -16.85 -8.27 2.55
N VAL A 66 -16.89 -9.22 1.60
CA VAL A 66 -17.17 -10.64 1.89
C VAL A 66 -16.04 -11.31 2.66
N ARG A 67 -14.81 -10.79 2.57
CA ARG A 67 -13.60 -11.26 3.27
C ARG A 67 -12.57 -10.14 3.33
N ASN A 68 -11.50 -10.33 4.09
CA ASN A 68 -10.37 -9.38 4.12
C ASN A 68 -9.58 -9.40 2.80
N PHE A 69 -9.46 -8.25 2.15
CA PHE A 69 -8.70 -8.01 0.92
C PHE A 69 -7.51 -7.07 1.13
N GLY A 70 -7.40 -6.45 2.30
CA GLY A 70 -6.34 -5.55 2.72
C GLY A 70 -6.62 -4.07 2.47
N GLN A 71 -5.92 -3.22 3.22
CA GLN A 71 -6.10 -1.76 3.27
C GLN A 71 -6.16 -1.09 1.90
N HIS A 72 -5.25 -1.45 1.00
CA HIS A 72 -5.22 -0.82 -0.32
C HIS A 72 -6.46 -1.14 -1.16
N SER A 73 -7.03 -2.34 -0.99
CA SER A 73 -8.29 -2.71 -1.64
C SER A 73 -9.47 -1.95 -1.04
N ALA A 74 -9.49 -1.76 0.27
CA ALA A 74 -10.50 -0.94 0.96
C ALA A 74 -10.44 0.52 0.51
N LEU A 75 -9.23 1.10 0.42
CA LEU A 75 -9.03 2.44 -0.13
C LEU A 75 -9.54 2.54 -1.58
N MET A 76 -9.24 1.57 -2.46
CA MET A 76 -9.72 1.57 -3.84
C MET A 76 -11.24 1.49 -3.93
N ALA A 77 -11.90 0.75 -3.04
CA ALA A 77 -13.36 0.71 -2.98
C ALA A 77 -13.94 2.07 -2.56
N GLY A 78 -13.36 2.70 -1.53
CA GLY A 78 -13.74 4.04 -1.12
C GLY A 78 -13.53 5.09 -2.22
N LEU A 79 -12.38 5.07 -2.89
CA LEU A 79 -12.06 5.96 -4.01
C LEU A 79 -13.04 5.80 -5.18
N ARG A 80 -13.43 4.57 -5.54
CA ARG A 80 -14.43 4.33 -6.61
C ARG A 80 -15.84 4.79 -6.23
N GLN A 81 -16.18 4.73 -4.96
CA GLN A 81 -17.49 5.16 -4.46
C GLN A 81 -17.55 6.68 -4.29
N SER A 82 -16.40 7.35 -4.13
CA SER A 82 -16.34 8.80 -3.88
C SER A 82 -16.71 9.63 -5.12
N ALA A 83 -17.44 10.75 -4.91
CA ALA A 83 -17.87 11.67 -5.94
C ALA A 83 -17.27 13.09 -5.78
N GLY A 84 -16.72 13.43 -4.62
CA GLY A 84 -16.17 14.76 -4.33
C GLY A 84 -14.99 15.17 -5.20
N ASP A 85 -14.77 16.48 -5.41
CA ASP A 85 -13.66 17.06 -6.17
C ASP A 85 -12.31 16.85 -5.51
N ILE A 86 -12.32 16.69 -4.18
CA ILE A 86 -11.17 16.37 -3.35
C ILE A 86 -11.52 15.15 -2.52
N VAL A 87 -10.60 14.20 -2.42
CA VAL A 87 -10.75 13.03 -1.57
C VAL A 87 -9.67 13.04 -0.51
N ILE A 88 -10.09 12.87 0.76
CA ILE A 88 -9.19 12.73 1.91
C ILE A 88 -9.29 11.28 2.40
N CYS A 89 -8.16 10.61 2.49
CA CYS A 89 -8.03 9.28 3.05
C CYS A 89 -7.40 9.36 4.43
N LEU A 90 -7.98 8.69 5.41
CA LEU A 90 -7.47 8.63 6.79
C LEU A 90 -7.75 7.26 7.41
N ASP A 91 -6.98 6.93 8.45
CA ASP A 91 -7.18 5.70 9.23
C ASP A 91 -8.23 5.93 10.33
N ASP A 92 -8.84 4.84 10.79
CA ASP A 92 -9.91 4.80 11.77
C ASP A 92 -9.45 4.56 13.22
N ASP A 93 -8.13 4.55 13.47
CA ASP A 93 -7.53 4.20 14.75
C ASP A 93 -7.40 5.38 15.75
N GLY A 94 -7.95 6.55 15.40
CA GLY A 94 -7.90 7.76 16.20
C GLY A 94 -6.52 8.46 16.26
N GLN A 95 -5.48 7.90 15.61
CA GLN A 95 -4.16 8.54 15.55
C GLN A 95 -4.11 9.69 14.54
N THR A 96 -5.03 9.67 13.59
CA THR A 96 -5.13 10.60 12.48
C THR A 96 -6.03 11.77 12.87
N PRO A 97 -5.50 12.99 13.06
CA PRO A 97 -6.29 14.13 13.48
C PRO A 97 -7.14 14.67 12.33
N ALA A 98 -8.41 14.28 12.29
CA ALA A 98 -9.35 14.75 11.28
C ALA A 98 -9.65 16.26 11.39
N ASP A 99 -9.45 16.84 12.57
CA ASP A 99 -9.55 18.29 12.84
C ASP A 99 -8.48 19.13 12.12
N GLU A 100 -7.39 18.53 11.66
CA GLU A 100 -6.35 19.20 10.89
C GLU A 100 -6.48 18.99 9.34
N ALA A 101 -7.62 18.48 8.86
CA ALA A 101 -7.87 18.24 7.44
C ALA A 101 -7.81 19.52 6.58
N ASP A 102 -8.12 20.69 7.15
CA ASP A 102 -7.99 21.99 6.49
C ASP A 102 -6.59 22.28 5.98
N LYS A 103 -5.54 21.85 6.69
CA LYS A 103 -4.15 22.04 6.25
C LYS A 103 -3.86 21.27 4.95
N LEU A 104 -4.43 20.08 4.80
CA LEU A 104 -4.30 19.29 3.57
C LEU A 104 -5.10 19.93 2.42
N LEU A 105 -6.30 20.44 2.72
CA LEU A 105 -7.14 21.15 1.75
C LEU A 105 -6.43 22.41 1.26
N GLU A 106 -5.86 23.22 2.14
CA GLU A 106 -5.09 24.41 1.82
C GLU A 106 -3.91 24.10 0.88
N ALA A 107 -3.18 23.00 1.14
CA ALA A 107 -2.09 22.59 0.28
C ALA A 107 -2.55 22.26 -1.16
N LEU A 108 -3.73 21.65 -1.33
CA LEU A 108 -4.33 21.38 -2.64
C LEU A 108 -4.83 22.67 -3.32
N GLU A 109 -5.39 23.62 -2.55
CA GLU A 109 -5.78 24.93 -3.06
C GLU A 109 -4.57 25.74 -3.54
N ASN A 110 -3.44 25.62 -2.83
CA ASN A 110 -2.16 26.24 -3.19
C ASN A 110 -1.47 25.57 -4.39
N GLY A 111 -2.15 24.63 -5.05
CA GLY A 111 -1.73 24.07 -6.33
C GLY A 111 -1.18 22.66 -6.28
N ALA A 112 -0.95 22.04 -5.12
CA ALA A 112 -0.55 20.64 -5.05
C ALA A 112 -1.65 19.72 -5.61
N ASP A 113 -1.26 18.57 -6.15
CA ASP A 113 -2.19 17.55 -6.63
C ASP A 113 -2.53 16.56 -5.53
N VAL A 114 -1.52 16.26 -4.69
CA VAL A 114 -1.63 15.37 -3.53
C VAL A 114 -0.87 16.00 -2.36
N ALA A 115 -1.46 15.95 -1.18
CA ALA A 115 -0.86 16.40 0.07
C ALA A 115 -0.82 15.24 1.08
N TYR A 116 0.38 14.79 1.49
CA TYR A 116 0.57 13.78 2.52
C TYR A 116 0.82 14.42 3.88
N ALA A 117 0.11 13.95 4.90
CA ALA A 117 0.39 14.31 6.28
C ALA A 117 1.79 13.81 6.69
N ARG A 118 2.61 14.69 7.26
CA ARG A 118 3.91 14.38 7.84
C ARG A 118 3.88 14.61 9.34
N TYR A 119 4.24 13.59 10.11
CA TYR A 119 4.25 13.65 11.57
C TYR A 119 5.64 14.04 12.08
N ALA A 120 5.76 15.17 12.77
CA ALA A 120 7.02 15.80 13.14
C ALA A 120 7.90 14.99 14.13
N HIS A 121 7.34 14.08 14.94
CA HIS A 121 8.08 13.33 15.95
C HIS A 121 7.59 11.89 16.13
N LYS A 122 8.26 10.93 15.48
CA LYS A 122 8.16 9.51 15.84
C LYS A 122 9.40 9.07 16.63
N LYS A 123 9.30 8.95 17.96
CA LYS A 123 10.32 8.23 18.76
C LYS A 123 10.13 6.73 18.56
N HIS A 124 11.00 6.10 17.79
CA HIS A 124 10.96 4.66 17.54
C HIS A 124 12.22 3.96 18.07
N SER A 125 12.13 2.66 18.44
CA SER A 125 13.28 1.82 18.78
C SER A 125 14.23 1.68 17.58
N LEU A 126 15.54 1.46 17.83
CA LEU A 126 16.59 1.35 16.82
C LEU A 126 16.28 0.29 15.74
N PHE A 127 15.71 -0.84 16.13
CA PHE A 127 15.35 -1.92 15.20
C PHE A 127 14.20 -1.53 14.26
N ARG A 128 13.19 -0.81 14.75
CA ARG A 128 12.08 -0.31 13.94
C ARG A 128 12.53 0.81 13.00
N ASN A 129 13.50 1.62 13.41
CA ASN A 129 14.12 2.64 12.57
C ASN A 129 14.88 2.03 11.40
N PHE A 130 15.60 0.90 11.59
CA PHE A 130 16.26 0.19 10.50
C PHE A 130 15.27 -0.38 9.48
N GLY A 131 14.19 -1.02 9.94
CA GLY A 131 13.14 -1.52 9.04
C GLY A 131 12.45 -0.40 8.25
N SER A 132 12.15 0.74 8.90
CA SER A 132 11.61 1.94 8.23
C SER A 132 12.60 2.51 7.21
N TYR A 133 13.88 2.61 7.54
CA TYR A 133 14.92 3.09 6.63
C TYR A 133 15.05 2.22 5.37
N VAL A 134 15.07 0.89 5.55
CA VAL A 134 15.12 -0.05 4.41
C VAL A 134 13.86 0.10 3.54
N ASN A 135 12.68 0.18 4.14
CA ASN A 135 11.43 0.38 3.41
C ASN A 135 11.43 1.71 2.63
N GLU A 136 11.91 2.78 3.25
CA GLU A 136 12.01 4.08 2.60
C GLU A 136 12.98 4.06 1.42
N LYS A 137 14.17 3.48 1.60
CA LYS A 137 15.15 3.31 0.52
C LYS A 137 14.64 2.44 -0.62
N MET A 138 13.93 1.37 -0.30
CA MET A 138 13.29 0.54 -1.32
C MET A 138 12.22 1.32 -2.09
N ALA A 139 11.38 2.11 -1.42
CA ALA A 139 10.38 2.94 -2.08
C ALA A 139 11.04 4.02 -2.99
N GLU A 140 12.13 4.63 -2.54
CA GLU A 140 12.92 5.57 -3.36
C GLU A 140 13.44 4.90 -4.64
N VAL A 141 14.04 3.71 -4.51
CA VAL A 141 14.66 3.01 -5.64
C VAL A 141 13.63 2.35 -6.56
N MET A 142 12.60 1.69 -5.99
CA MET A 142 11.67 0.87 -6.77
C MET A 142 10.51 1.65 -7.36
N LEU A 143 10.03 2.70 -6.65
CA LEU A 143 8.88 3.50 -7.05
C LEU A 143 9.25 4.90 -7.53
N ASP A 144 10.55 5.23 -7.62
CA ASP A 144 11.04 6.57 -7.92
C ASP A 144 10.47 7.65 -6.97
N LYS A 145 10.25 7.27 -5.69
CA LYS A 145 9.79 8.19 -4.65
C LYS A 145 10.86 9.26 -4.39
N PRO A 146 10.52 10.56 -4.43
CA PRO A 146 11.45 11.61 -4.02
C PRO A 146 11.98 11.38 -2.60
N LYS A 147 13.29 11.59 -2.38
CA LYS A 147 13.93 11.38 -1.05
C LYS A 147 13.33 12.25 0.05
N THR A 148 12.84 13.42 -0.33
CA THR A 148 12.24 14.40 0.60
C THR A 148 10.77 14.11 0.89
N LEU A 149 10.13 13.23 0.14
CA LEU A 149 8.71 12.94 0.29
C LEU A 149 8.48 11.90 1.38
N TYR A 150 7.74 12.29 2.40
CA TYR A 150 7.17 11.37 3.40
C TYR A 150 5.78 10.92 2.93
N VAL A 151 5.52 9.62 2.90
CA VAL A 151 4.22 9.05 2.53
C VAL A 151 3.54 8.47 3.76
N SER A 152 2.24 8.72 3.89
CA SER A 152 1.40 8.24 5.00
C SER A 152 0.06 7.73 4.48
N SER A 153 -0.72 7.07 5.33
CA SER A 153 -2.11 6.71 5.06
C SER A 153 -3.05 7.92 5.08
N TYR A 154 -2.65 9.01 5.77
CA TYR A 154 -3.39 10.26 5.79
C TYR A 154 -2.93 11.17 4.67
N PHE A 155 -3.76 11.35 3.66
CA PHE A 155 -3.47 12.22 2.52
C PHE A 155 -4.76 12.76 1.89
N ALA A 156 -4.63 13.90 1.22
CA ALA A 156 -5.65 14.47 0.37
C ALA A 156 -5.22 14.48 -1.09
N THR A 157 -6.15 14.30 -2.01
CA THR A 157 -5.88 14.24 -3.45
C THR A 157 -7.02 14.85 -4.26
N LYS A 158 -6.71 15.45 -5.42
CA LYS A 158 -7.68 15.98 -6.36
C LYS A 158 -8.37 14.88 -7.15
N ARG A 159 -9.61 15.12 -7.60
CA ARG A 159 -10.46 14.16 -8.33
C ARG A 159 -9.77 13.52 -9.53
N TYR A 160 -9.11 14.30 -10.38
CA TYR A 160 -8.49 13.76 -11.59
C TYR A 160 -7.35 12.75 -11.31
N ILE A 161 -6.70 12.86 -10.14
CA ILE A 161 -5.74 11.85 -9.68
C ILE A 161 -6.47 10.57 -9.26
N VAL A 162 -7.58 10.71 -8.53
CA VAL A 162 -8.45 9.57 -8.17
C VAL A 162 -8.95 8.87 -9.42
N ASP A 163 -9.39 9.62 -10.43
CA ASP A 163 -9.91 9.09 -11.69
C ASP A 163 -8.85 8.28 -12.46
N ASP A 164 -7.56 8.68 -12.41
CA ASP A 164 -6.47 7.87 -12.94
C ASP A 164 -6.22 6.61 -12.08
N MET A 165 -6.23 6.76 -10.76
CA MET A 165 -6.00 5.64 -9.84
C MET A 165 -7.06 4.54 -9.98
N ILE A 166 -8.35 4.89 -10.08
CA ILE A 166 -9.45 3.91 -10.15
C ILE A 166 -9.52 3.16 -11.48
N ARG A 167 -8.81 3.61 -12.52
CA ARG A 167 -8.62 2.84 -13.78
C ARG A 167 -7.73 1.61 -13.58
N TYR A 168 -7.00 1.55 -12.49
CA TYR A 168 -6.21 0.38 -12.17
C TYR A 168 -7.08 -0.76 -11.68
N GLU A 169 -7.20 -1.85 -12.47
CA GLU A 169 -8.10 -2.98 -12.22
C GLU A 169 -7.38 -4.26 -11.78
N ASN A 170 -6.04 -4.28 -11.74
CA ASN A 170 -5.30 -5.48 -11.34
C ASN A 170 -5.50 -5.82 -9.86
N SER A 171 -5.42 -7.11 -9.53
CA SER A 171 -5.84 -7.71 -8.26
C SER A 171 -5.15 -7.21 -6.99
N TYR A 172 -3.96 -6.61 -7.11
CA TYR A 172 -3.16 -6.14 -5.96
C TYR A 172 -2.87 -4.64 -6.11
N PRO A 173 -3.81 -3.76 -5.74
CA PRO A 173 -3.57 -2.33 -5.78
C PRO A 173 -2.52 -1.93 -4.73
N TYR A 174 -1.70 -0.95 -5.06
CA TYR A 174 -0.79 -0.31 -4.13
C TYR A 174 -0.96 1.21 -4.29
N VAL A 175 -1.80 1.79 -3.45
CA VAL A 175 -2.26 3.18 -3.56
C VAL A 175 -1.10 4.17 -3.64
N ILE A 176 -0.06 4.01 -2.83
CA ILE A 176 1.14 4.87 -2.87
C ILE A 176 1.80 4.83 -4.25
N GLY A 177 1.95 3.63 -4.82
CA GLY A 177 2.51 3.45 -6.17
C GLY A 177 1.63 4.08 -7.26
N LEU A 178 0.31 4.00 -7.13
CA LEU A 178 -0.64 4.65 -8.04
C LEU A 178 -0.50 6.17 -7.99
N VAL A 179 -0.45 6.76 -6.81
CA VAL A 179 -0.24 8.20 -6.61
C VAL A 179 1.08 8.66 -7.23
N LEU A 180 2.20 7.98 -6.93
CA LEU A 180 3.53 8.34 -7.44
C LEU A 180 3.64 8.20 -8.97
N ARG A 181 2.82 7.33 -9.57
CA ARG A 181 2.70 7.19 -11.02
C ARG A 181 1.88 8.31 -11.65
N ALA A 182 0.78 8.71 -10.99
CA ALA A 182 -0.17 9.68 -11.51
C ALA A 182 0.38 11.10 -11.53
N THR A 183 1.14 11.51 -10.51
CA THR A 183 1.69 12.88 -10.41
C THR A 183 3.04 12.95 -9.73
N LYS A 184 3.78 14.02 -10.00
CA LYS A 184 5.00 14.43 -9.27
C LYS A 184 4.78 15.67 -8.39
N ASN A 185 3.62 16.31 -8.50
CA ASN A 185 3.25 17.50 -7.73
C ASN A 185 2.64 17.10 -6.39
N ILE A 186 3.49 16.55 -5.52
CA ILE A 186 3.11 16.01 -4.21
C ILE A 186 3.85 16.79 -3.14
N VAL A 187 3.12 17.21 -2.10
CA VAL A 187 3.69 17.96 -0.98
C VAL A 187 3.48 17.23 0.35
N ASN A 188 4.30 17.58 1.33
CA ASN A 188 4.09 17.18 2.72
C ASN A 188 3.53 18.34 3.52
N VAL A 189 2.57 18.02 4.38
CA VAL A 189 1.95 18.95 5.33
C VAL A 189 2.22 18.48 6.74
N ASP A 190 2.77 19.34 7.58
CA ASP A 190 3.06 18.99 8.98
C ASP A 190 1.77 18.91 9.79
N ILE A 191 1.50 17.74 10.35
CA ILE A 191 0.32 17.38 11.12
C ILE A 191 0.75 16.89 12.50
N ASN A 192 0.01 17.25 13.54
CA ASN A 192 0.27 16.78 14.89
C ASN A 192 -0.13 15.30 15.02
N HIS A 193 0.81 14.46 15.47
CA HIS A 193 0.53 13.03 15.68
C HIS A 193 -0.11 12.82 17.05
N ARG A 194 -1.26 12.14 17.08
CA ARG A 194 -1.89 11.70 18.32
C ARG A 194 -1.38 10.33 18.75
N ASN A 195 -1.32 10.09 20.04
CA ASN A 195 -1.01 8.76 20.57
C ASN A 195 -2.17 7.80 20.27
N ARG A 196 -1.84 6.54 19.97
CA ARG A 196 -2.83 5.50 19.72
C ARG A 196 -3.68 5.28 20.96
N GLU A 197 -5.00 5.36 20.80
CA GLU A 197 -5.94 5.19 21.92
C GLU A 197 -6.11 3.72 22.30
N VAL A 198 -6.03 2.78 21.33
CA VAL A 198 -6.25 1.34 21.55
C VAL A 198 -5.37 0.49 20.61
N GLY A 199 -4.76 -0.59 21.15
CA GLY A 199 -4.10 -1.67 20.39
C GLY A 199 -2.59 -1.60 20.25
N GLU A 200 -1.94 -2.75 19.95
CA GLU A 200 -0.50 -2.90 19.69
C GLU A 200 -0.23 -3.07 18.19
N SER A 201 0.96 -2.64 17.74
CA SER A 201 1.38 -2.79 16.34
C SER A 201 1.61 -4.27 15.99
N GLY A 202 0.74 -4.87 15.19
CA GLY A 202 0.77 -6.28 14.79
C GLY A 202 1.73 -6.62 13.64
N TYR A 203 2.72 -5.79 13.32
CA TYR A 203 3.66 -6.03 12.22
C TYR A 203 4.76 -7.03 12.61
N THR A 204 4.74 -8.22 12.01
CA THR A 204 5.85 -9.18 12.07
C THR A 204 6.75 -9.01 10.84
N LEU A 205 8.05 -9.38 10.98
CA LEU A 205 9.04 -9.29 9.89
C LEU A 205 8.56 -10.02 8.62
N LYS A 206 7.91 -11.19 8.78
CA LYS A 206 7.36 -11.97 7.67
C LYS A 206 6.24 -11.24 6.93
N LYS A 207 5.36 -10.51 7.66
CA LYS A 207 4.28 -9.72 7.05
C LYS A 207 4.83 -8.51 6.31
N LEU A 208 5.84 -7.87 6.89
CA LEU A 208 6.52 -6.73 6.30
C LEU A 208 7.21 -7.12 4.98
N LEU A 209 7.91 -8.27 4.95
CA LEU A 209 8.55 -8.81 3.75
C LEU A 209 7.53 -9.15 2.66
N GLY A 210 6.40 -9.77 3.04
CA GLY A 210 5.31 -10.06 2.10
C GLY A 210 4.69 -8.80 1.50
N LEU A 211 4.48 -7.76 2.32
CA LEU A 211 3.97 -6.46 1.86
C LEU A 211 4.96 -5.80 0.89
N TRP A 212 6.26 -5.85 1.19
CA TRP A 212 7.31 -5.33 0.32
C TRP A 212 7.35 -6.05 -1.02
N MET A 213 7.39 -7.37 -1.00
CA MET A 213 7.38 -8.16 -2.24
C MET A 213 6.15 -7.84 -3.09
N ASN A 214 4.97 -7.74 -2.47
CA ASN A 214 3.74 -7.40 -3.17
C ASN A 214 3.77 -5.99 -3.77
N GLY A 215 4.19 -4.98 -3.01
CA GLY A 215 4.26 -3.60 -3.49
C GLY A 215 5.26 -3.42 -4.63
N PHE A 216 6.47 -3.97 -4.49
CA PHE A 216 7.56 -3.73 -5.45
C PHE A 216 7.40 -4.50 -6.74
N THR A 217 7.02 -5.77 -6.69
CA THR A 217 6.87 -6.59 -7.90
C THR A 217 5.61 -6.22 -8.69
N SER A 218 4.60 -5.60 -8.06
CA SER A 218 3.40 -5.10 -8.77
C SER A 218 3.66 -3.82 -9.56
N PHE A 219 4.60 -2.97 -9.12
CA PHE A 219 4.78 -1.62 -9.68
C PHE A 219 6.17 -1.34 -10.23
N SER A 220 7.12 -2.26 -10.12
CA SER A 220 8.48 -2.06 -10.56
C SER A 220 9.08 -3.31 -11.19
N VAL A 221 9.73 -3.15 -12.33
CA VAL A 221 10.57 -4.18 -12.98
C VAL A 221 12.04 -4.06 -12.56
N LYS A 222 12.38 -3.10 -11.67
CA LYS A 222 13.77 -2.86 -11.24
C LYS A 222 14.41 -4.06 -10.54
N PRO A 223 13.68 -4.86 -9.69
CA PRO A 223 14.25 -6.07 -9.11
C PRO A 223 14.79 -7.04 -10.19
N LEU A 224 14.06 -7.21 -11.29
CA LEU A 224 14.46 -8.06 -12.38
C LEU A 224 15.69 -7.49 -13.11
N ARG A 225 15.75 -6.18 -13.32
CA ARG A 225 16.93 -5.51 -13.92
C ARG A 225 18.18 -5.64 -13.04
N ILE A 226 18.03 -5.49 -11.72
CA ILE A 226 19.13 -5.71 -10.77
C ILE A 226 19.63 -7.14 -10.86
N ALA A 227 18.74 -8.12 -10.89
CA ALA A 227 19.07 -9.53 -11.07
C ALA A 227 19.86 -9.76 -12.38
N THR A 228 19.43 -9.13 -13.48
CA THR A 228 20.12 -9.20 -14.78
C THR A 228 21.54 -8.62 -14.70
N ILE A 229 21.73 -7.47 -14.04
CA ILE A 229 23.04 -6.85 -13.85
C ILE A 229 23.97 -7.78 -13.06
N PHE A 230 23.50 -8.39 -11.97
CA PHE A 230 24.25 -9.38 -11.21
C PHE A 230 24.63 -10.60 -12.07
N GLY A 231 23.71 -11.08 -12.91
CA GLY A 231 23.97 -12.16 -13.86
C GLY A 231 25.09 -11.82 -14.85
N VAL A 232 25.07 -10.62 -15.43
CA VAL A 232 26.12 -10.14 -16.35
C VAL A 232 27.46 -10.02 -15.63
N ILE A 233 27.53 -9.46 -14.44
CA ILE A 233 28.77 -9.34 -13.66
C ILE A 233 29.32 -10.73 -13.35
N SER A 234 28.48 -11.67 -12.93
CA SER A 234 28.87 -13.04 -12.61
C SER A 234 29.37 -13.78 -13.86
N ALA A 235 28.74 -13.60 -15.01
CA ALA A 235 29.17 -14.19 -16.27
C ALA A 235 30.55 -13.66 -16.72
N LEU A 236 30.79 -12.35 -16.62
CA LEU A 236 32.06 -11.74 -16.89
C LEU A 236 33.18 -12.26 -15.96
N ALA A 237 32.88 -12.33 -14.66
CA ALA A 237 33.82 -12.86 -13.67
C ALA A 237 34.16 -14.33 -13.96
N GLY A 238 33.14 -15.15 -14.27
CA GLY A 238 33.34 -16.56 -14.68
C GLY A 238 34.13 -16.70 -15.95
N PHE A 239 33.90 -15.83 -16.95
CA PHE A 239 34.67 -15.84 -18.21
C PHE A 239 36.14 -15.49 -17.98
N ILE A 240 36.43 -14.43 -17.20
CA ILE A 240 37.80 -14.05 -16.85
C ILE A 240 38.49 -15.19 -16.07
N TYR A 241 37.79 -15.78 -15.10
CA TYR A 241 38.31 -16.91 -14.34
C TYR A 241 38.61 -18.14 -15.24
N GLY A 242 37.73 -18.41 -16.21
CA GLY A 242 37.95 -19.45 -17.22
C GLY A 242 39.25 -19.23 -18.04
N ILE A 243 39.49 -17.99 -18.48
CA ILE A 243 40.74 -17.64 -19.16
C ILE A 243 41.96 -17.87 -18.25
N VAL A 244 41.89 -17.46 -16.99
CA VAL A 244 42.96 -17.69 -16.00
C VAL A 244 43.27 -19.20 -15.84
N ILE A 245 42.24 -20.04 -15.75
CA ILE A 245 42.39 -21.49 -15.66
C ILE A 245 43.07 -22.05 -16.88
N ILE A 246 42.68 -21.62 -18.08
CA ILE A 246 43.29 -22.07 -19.35
C ILE A 246 44.78 -21.69 -19.36
N ILE A 247 45.14 -20.46 -19.04
CA ILE A 247 46.52 -20.01 -18.97
C ILE A 247 47.32 -20.83 -17.94
N GLN A 248 46.75 -21.04 -16.72
CA GLN A 248 47.41 -21.84 -15.68
C GLN A 248 47.65 -23.28 -16.11
N HIS A 249 46.74 -23.88 -16.87
CA HIS A 249 46.91 -25.25 -17.39
C HIS A 249 48.16 -25.37 -18.31
N PHE A 250 48.43 -24.36 -19.14
CA PHE A 250 49.60 -24.35 -20.02
C PHE A 250 50.89 -23.99 -19.30
N VAL A 251 50.84 -23.19 -18.26
CA VAL A 251 52.04 -22.72 -17.53
C VAL A 251 52.44 -23.65 -16.37
N LEU A 252 51.48 -24.35 -15.75
CA LEU A 252 51.65 -25.19 -14.57
C LEU A 252 50.95 -26.54 -14.74
N PRO A 253 51.49 -27.46 -15.59
CA PRO A 253 50.81 -28.70 -15.96
C PRO A 253 50.60 -29.70 -14.83
N ASP A 254 51.39 -29.64 -13.73
CA ASP A 254 51.31 -30.58 -12.62
C ASP A 254 50.29 -30.23 -11.52
N ARG A 255 49.51 -29.18 -11.68
CA ARG A 255 48.43 -28.84 -10.71
C ARG A 255 47.13 -29.57 -11.01
N VAL A 256 46.80 -30.55 -10.19
CA VAL A 256 45.45 -31.13 -10.19
C VAL A 256 44.48 -30.08 -9.63
N MET A 257 43.69 -29.46 -10.50
CA MET A 257 42.68 -28.52 -10.10
C MET A 257 41.51 -29.24 -9.42
N GLY A 258 41.24 -28.89 -8.17
CA GLY A 258 40.42 -29.66 -7.24
C GLY A 258 38.94 -29.73 -7.59
N PHE A 259 38.36 -30.91 -7.44
CA PHE A 259 36.92 -31.21 -7.46
C PHE A 259 36.12 -30.27 -6.54
N ALA A 260 36.68 -29.88 -5.39
CA ALA A 260 36.04 -28.99 -4.43
C ALA A 260 35.73 -27.59 -4.99
N SER A 261 36.63 -27.01 -5.81
CA SER A 261 36.42 -25.71 -6.46
C SER A 261 35.31 -25.77 -7.49
N LEU A 262 35.27 -26.85 -8.27
CA LEU A 262 34.20 -27.06 -9.26
C LEU A 262 32.85 -27.25 -8.59
N ALA A 263 32.78 -28.05 -7.54
CA ALA A 263 31.54 -28.26 -6.76
C ALA A 263 31.06 -26.95 -6.13
N ALA A 264 31.94 -26.14 -5.54
CA ALA A 264 31.58 -24.86 -4.95
C ALA A 264 31.03 -23.87 -6.00
N ILE A 265 31.64 -23.80 -7.19
CA ILE A 265 31.20 -22.95 -8.30
C ILE A 265 29.82 -23.41 -8.78
N LEU A 266 29.60 -24.71 -8.97
CA LEU A 266 28.33 -25.27 -9.42
C LEU A 266 27.20 -24.98 -8.42
N VAL A 267 27.45 -25.17 -7.13
CA VAL A 267 26.45 -24.88 -6.08
C VAL A 267 26.12 -23.39 -6.02
N PHE A 268 27.15 -22.53 -6.10
CA PHE A 268 26.96 -21.07 -6.07
C PHE A 268 26.14 -20.58 -7.27
N PHE A 269 26.52 -20.92 -8.50
CA PHE A 269 25.80 -20.50 -9.69
C PHE A 269 24.44 -21.18 -9.81
N GLY A 270 24.32 -22.46 -9.41
CA GLY A 270 23.04 -23.15 -9.32
C GLY A 270 22.06 -22.46 -8.37
N GLY A 271 22.54 -22.06 -7.20
CA GLY A 271 21.76 -21.26 -6.25
C GLY A 271 21.33 -19.90 -6.82
N MET A 272 22.24 -19.21 -7.50
CA MET A 272 21.94 -17.92 -8.16
C MET A 272 20.89 -18.09 -9.25
N ILE A 273 20.98 -19.12 -10.09
CA ILE A 273 19.98 -19.42 -11.13
C ILE A 273 18.61 -19.69 -10.49
N MET A 274 18.55 -20.45 -9.39
CA MET A 274 17.31 -20.73 -8.68
C MET A 274 16.65 -19.47 -8.13
N ILE A 275 17.43 -18.52 -7.59
CA ILE A 275 16.94 -17.21 -7.13
C ILE A 275 16.34 -16.42 -8.31
N MET A 276 17.04 -16.39 -9.46
CA MET A 276 16.58 -15.70 -10.66
C MET A 276 15.28 -16.30 -11.21
N LEU A 277 15.21 -17.64 -11.29
CA LEU A 277 14.00 -18.34 -11.71
C LEU A 277 12.83 -18.08 -10.74
N GLY A 278 13.10 -18.06 -9.43
CA GLY A 278 12.09 -17.70 -8.42
C GLY A 278 11.55 -16.28 -8.61
N LEU A 279 12.42 -15.32 -8.89
CA LEU A 279 12.02 -13.95 -9.19
C LEU A 279 11.17 -13.86 -10.47
N ILE A 280 11.60 -14.52 -11.56
CA ILE A 280 10.81 -14.59 -12.80
C ILE A 280 9.46 -15.24 -12.53
N GLY A 281 9.44 -16.35 -11.78
CA GLY A 281 8.20 -17.04 -11.38
C GLY A 281 7.23 -16.15 -10.64
N GLU A 282 7.70 -15.25 -9.75
CA GLU A 282 6.88 -14.26 -9.07
C GLU A 282 6.20 -13.30 -10.06
N TYR A 283 6.95 -12.77 -11.04
CA TYR A 283 6.36 -11.90 -12.08
C TYR A 283 5.37 -12.64 -12.98
N VAL A 284 5.71 -13.86 -13.41
CA VAL A 284 4.80 -14.70 -14.21
C VAL A 284 3.53 -15.02 -13.43
N GLY A 285 3.65 -15.36 -12.14
CA GLY A 285 2.51 -15.60 -11.27
C GLY A 285 1.59 -14.38 -11.17
N ARG A 286 2.14 -13.17 -11.09
CA ARG A 286 1.35 -11.92 -11.07
C ARG A 286 0.66 -11.65 -12.40
N ILE A 287 1.34 -11.88 -13.52
CA ILE A 287 0.73 -11.78 -14.85
C ILE A 287 -0.44 -12.76 -14.96
N TYR A 288 -0.26 -13.99 -14.51
CA TYR A 288 -1.32 -15.01 -14.51
C TYR A 288 -2.54 -14.59 -13.68
N ILE A 289 -2.32 -14.07 -12.45
CA ILE A 289 -3.40 -13.57 -11.59
C ILE A 289 -4.11 -12.38 -12.23
N SER A 290 -3.35 -11.47 -12.85
CA SER A 290 -3.91 -10.31 -13.56
C SER A 290 -4.74 -10.73 -14.79
N MET A 291 -4.27 -11.71 -15.56
CA MET A 291 -4.99 -12.23 -16.72
C MET A 291 -6.30 -12.93 -16.33
N ASN A 292 -6.34 -13.57 -15.16
CA ASN A 292 -7.57 -14.21 -14.64
C ASN A 292 -8.59 -13.19 -14.11
N ARG A 293 -8.33 -11.88 -14.19
CA ARG A 293 -9.21 -10.80 -13.74
C ARG A 293 -9.74 -11.02 -12.32
N SER A 294 -8.88 -11.56 -11.43
CA SER A 294 -9.24 -11.69 -10.03
C SER A 294 -9.58 -10.31 -9.45
N PRO A 295 -10.76 -10.12 -8.86
CA PRO A 295 -11.19 -8.80 -8.40
C PRO A 295 -10.31 -8.29 -7.26
N GLN A 296 -10.13 -6.96 -7.19
CA GLN A 296 -9.41 -6.31 -6.10
C GLN A 296 -10.10 -6.52 -4.75
N TYR A 297 -11.44 -6.55 -4.77
CA TYR A 297 -12.31 -6.78 -3.62
C TYR A 297 -13.67 -7.28 -4.13
N ILE A 298 -14.45 -7.83 -3.21
CA ILE A 298 -15.84 -8.21 -3.45
C ILE A 298 -16.69 -7.56 -2.36
N ILE A 299 -17.60 -6.69 -2.78
CA ILE A 299 -18.54 -6.03 -1.90
C ILE A 299 -19.67 -7.01 -1.55
N LYS A 300 -19.93 -7.18 -0.27
CA LYS A 300 -21.06 -7.94 0.26
C LYS A 300 -22.32 -7.10 0.26
N GLN A 301 -22.19 -5.85 0.71
CA GLN A 301 -23.28 -4.89 0.72
C GLN A 301 -22.78 -3.45 0.82
N ILE A 302 -23.59 -2.51 0.32
CA ILE A 302 -23.45 -1.08 0.50
C ILE A 302 -24.70 -0.62 1.22
N VAL A 303 -24.56 0.26 2.21
CA VAL A 303 -25.66 0.81 2.98
C VAL A 303 -25.62 2.32 2.88
N LYS A 304 -26.73 2.90 2.40
CA LYS A 304 -27.03 4.34 2.39
C LYS A 304 -28.44 4.56 2.95
N LYS A 305 -28.69 5.74 3.52
CA LYS A 305 -30.00 6.06 4.10
C LYS A 305 -31.13 6.07 3.04
N GLU A 306 -30.82 6.44 1.81
CA GLU A 306 -31.76 6.50 0.68
C GLU A 306 -32.28 5.11 0.27
N ASP A 307 -31.42 4.08 0.29
CA ASP A 307 -31.77 2.71 -0.12
C ASP A 307 -32.84 2.09 0.78
N VAL A 308 -32.99 2.55 2.03
CA VAL A 308 -33.97 2.04 3.00
C VAL A 308 -35.35 2.67 2.80
N SER A 309 -35.41 3.90 2.30
CA SER A 309 -36.67 4.59 2.03
C SER A 309 -37.39 3.98 0.82
N GLU A 310 -36.66 3.55 -0.20
CA GLU A 310 -37.23 2.87 -1.39
C GLU A 310 -37.73 1.45 -1.08
N GLN A 311 -36.99 0.67 -0.29
CA GLN A 311 -37.41 -0.69 0.10
C GLN A 311 -38.65 -0.72 1.01
N ASN A 312 -38.92 0.35 1.75
CA ASN A 312 -40.12 0.45 2.56
C ASN A 312 -41.36 0.96 1.79
N SER A 313 -41.17 1.70 0.68
CA SER A 313 -42.25 2.11 -0.21
C SER A 313 -42.78 0.96 -1.06
N ASP A 314 -41.90 0.06 -1.52
CA ASP A 314 -42.28 -1.12 -2.32
C ASP A 314 -42.94 -2.25 -1.51
N LYS A 315 -42.85 -2.22 -0.17
CA LYS A 315 -43.54 -3.18 0.71
C LYS A 315 -44.93 -2.71 1.17
N GLN A 316 -45.32 -1.49 0.83
CA GLN A 316 -46.64 -0.90 1.18
C GLN A 316 -47.59 -0.78 -0.03
N THR A 317 -47.16 -1.23 -1.21
CA THR A 317 -47.97 -1.42 -2.40
C THR A 317 -48.24 -2.89 -2.66
#